data_366592cef521df0112c4be41cc3a9cfc
#
_entry.id   366592cef521df0112c4be41cc3a9cfc
#
_cell.length_a   1.000
_cell.length_b   1.000
_cell.length_c   1.000
_cell.angle_alpha   90.00
_cell.angle_beta   90.00
_cell.angle_gamma   90.00
#
_symmetry.space_group_name_H-M   'P 1'
#
loop_
_entity.id
_entity.type
_entity.pdbx_description
1 polymer ?
#
loop_
_entity_poly.entity_id
_entity_poly.type
_entity_poly.pdbx_seq_one_letter_code
_entity_poly.pdbx_strand_id
1 'polypeptide(L)'
;MENKIKISVLMAVYNTDFVLVKRAIDSVLNQDFQNFELLVIDDGSNNDPRNQLLCYVKKHEHKITYLRHQNCGQSESINRGILNSKGEHITILDADDEYEPNHLRLCLREMKYNDLIASTTRTIVDNEEDYYVPDKYDPSQMIHVDECILFATLFGKKEVFTNLKFKDAYAADSHFYEAATQRYIVKKVNLRTYKYYRNVPNSICAKMKREYLTTSI
;
A
#
# COMPACT_ATOMS: atom_id res chain seq x y z
N MET A 1 -29.36 4.29 11.86
CA MET A 1 -28.53 3.23 11.27
C MET A 1 -27.12 3.79 11.15
N GLU A 2 -26.13 3.22 11.85
CA GLU A 2 -24.74 3.63 11.66
C GLU A 2 -24.36 3.38 10.20
N ASN A 3 -23.80 4.40 9.54
CA ASN A 3 -23.35 4.30 8.16
C ASN A 3 -22.13 3.37 8.14
N LYS A 4 -22.32 2.12 7.72
CA LYS A 4 -21.26 1.11 7.67
C LYS A 4 -20.11 1.61 6.78
N ILE A 5 -18.89 1.58 7.29
CA ILE A 5 -17.68 1.97 6.53
C ILE A 5 -17.54 1.05 5.32
N LYS A 6 -17.32 1.63 4.16
CA LYS A 6 -17.23 0.87 2.90
C LYS A 6 -15.81 0.42 2.58
N ILE A 7 -14.82 1.29 2.83
CA ILE A 7 -13.41 1.04 2.50
C ILE A 7 -12.54 1.37 3.71
N SER A 8 -11.62 0.49 4.08
CA SER A 8 -10.50 0.80 4.97
C SER A 8 -9.22 0.90 4.13
N VAL A 9 -8.59 2.07 4.18
CA VAL A 9 -7.26 2.30 3.64
C VAL A 9 -6.25 2.00 4.74
N LEU A 10 -5.27 1.13 4.49
CA LEU A 10 -4.23 0.76 5.45
C LEU A 10 -2.90 1.36 5.00
N MET A 11 -2.20 2.03 5.90
CA MET A 11 -0.90 2.66 5.65
C MET A 11 0.08 2.27 6.76
N ALA A 12 1.07 1.45 6.44
CA ALA A 12 2.17 1.16 7.35
C ALA A 12 3.22 2.30 7.26
N VAL A 13 3.71 2.75 8.42
CA VAL A 13 4.70 3.84 8.53
C VAL A 13 5.86 3.39 9.41
N TYR A 14 7.09 3.51 8.92
CA TYR A 14 8.30 3.27 9.72
C TYR A 14 9.39 4.27 9.36
N ASN A 15 9.68 5.20 10.27
CA ASN A 15 10.72 6.22 10.11
C ASN A 15 10.63 7.03 8.79
N THR A 16 9.44 7.12 8.19
CA THR A 16 9.20 7.87 6.97
C THR A 16 9.14 9.37 7.28
N ASP A 17 9.67 10.21 6.38
CA ASP A 17 9.59 11.66 6.49
C ASP A 17 8.12 12.12 6.57
N PHE A 18 7.83 13.03 7.49
CA PHE A 18 6.46 13.54 7.71
C PHE A 18 5.87 14.20 6.45
N VAL A 19 6.69 14.85 5.64
CA VAL A 19 6.20 15.50 4.40
C VAL A 19 5.64 14.46 3.44
N LEU A 20 6.29 13.29 3.32
CA LEU A 20 5.82 12.18 2.48
C LEU A 20 4.56 11.55 3.07
N VAL A 21 4.58 11.21 4.37
CA VAL A 21 3.40 10.64 5.05
C VAL A 21 2.20 11.58 4.97
N LYS A 22 2.42 12.89 5.16
CA LYS A 22 1.35 13.89 5.03
C LYS A 22 0.78 13.91 3.62
N ARG A 23 1.62 13.90 2.58
CA ARG A 23 1.21 13.84 1.17
C ARG A 23 0.34 12.60 0.91
N ALA A 24 0.77 11.44 1.38
CA ALA A 24 0.01 10.20 1.27
C ALA A 24 -1.37 10.31 1.97
N ILE A 25 -1.41 10.78 3.21
CA ILE A 25 -2.66 11.00 3.97
C ILE A 25 -3.58 11.97 3.23
N ASP A 26 -3.04 13.10 2.76
CA ASP A 26 -3.82 14.13 2.03
C ASP A 26 -4.46 13.53 0.77
N SER A 27 -3.77 12.65 0.06
CA SER A 27 -4.29 11.98 -1.12
C SER A 27 -5.49 11.08 -0.82
N VAL A 28 -5.54 10.48 0.38
CA VAL A 28 -6.70 9.71 0.85
C VAL A 28 -7.83 10.63 1.29
N LEU A 29 -7.54 11.68 2.05
CA LEU A 29 -8.56 12.61 2.53
C LEU A 29 -9.26 13.34 1.39
N ASN A 30 -8.56 13.59 0.27
CA ASN A 30 -9.05 14.26 -0.93
C ASN A 30 -9.70 13.32 -1.96
N GLN A 31 -10.02 12.07 -1.59
CA GLN A 31 -10.75 11.17 -2.49
C GLN A 31 -12.18 11.68 -2.76
N ASP A 32 -12.67 11.47 -3.99
CA ASP A 32 -14.06 11.81 -4.36
C ASP A 32 -15.09 10.87 -3.72
N PHE A 33 -14.67 9.66 -3.30
CA PHE A 33 -15.47 8.71 -2.53
C PHE A 33 -15.19 8.85 -1.03
N GLN A 34 -16.15 9.30 -0.23
CA GLN A 34 -15.95 9.72 1.16
C GLN A 34 -16.35 8.68 2.23
N ASN A 35 -16.95 7.53 1.87
CA ASN A 35 -17.28 6.48 2.86
C ASN A 35 -16.09 5.55 3.08
N PHE A 36 -15.04 6.07 3.70
CA PHE A 36 -13.83 5.36 4.07
C PHE A 36 -13.35 5.73 5.47
N GLU A 37 -12.48 4.90 6.01
CA GLU A 37 -11.55 5.19 7.11
C GLU A 37 -10.12 5.00 6.64
N LEU A 38 -9.17 5.68 7.28
CA LEU A 38 -7.73 5.48 7.11
C LEU A 38 -7.13 4.97 8.42
N LEU A 39 -6.44 3.84 8.38
CA LEU A 39 -5.65 3.33 9.49
C LEU A 39 -4.17 3.59 9.18
N VAL A 40 -3.56 4.45 9.99
CA VAL A 40 -2.11 4.69 9.98
C VAL A 40 -1.48 3.78 11.03
N ILE A 41 -0.70 2.82 10.59
CA ILE A 41 -0.07 1.79 11.43
C ILE A 41 1.42 2.10 11.56
N ASP A 42 1.82 2.66 12.69
CA ASP A 42 3.20 3.00 13.01
C ASP A 42 3.94 1.75 13.51
N ASP A 43 4.83 1.24 12.69
CA ASP A 43 5.67 0.07 12.93
C ASP A 43 6.87 0.39 13.84
N GLY A 44 6.63 1.14 14.92
CA GLY A 44 7.64 1.43 15.93
C GLY A 44 8.60 2.56 15.55
N SER A 45 8.16 3.56 14.81
CA SER A 45 8.99 4.72 14.46
C SER A 45 9.60 5.39 15.71
N ASN A 46 10.85 5.79 15.62
CA ASN A 46 11.63 6.42 16.69
C ASN A 46 12.25 7.76 16.27
N ASN A 47 11.82 8.31 15.14
CA ASN A 47 12.29 9.58 14.58
C ASN A 47 11.43 10.79 15.05
N ASP A 48 11.96 12.00 14.96
CA ASP A 48 11.29 13.27 15.32
C ASP A 48 9.96 13.53 14.56
N PRO A 49 9.81 13.16 13.28
CA PRO A 49 8.55 13.32 12.55
C PRO A 49 7.32 12.69 13.19
N ARG A 50 7.47 11.72 14.10
CA ARG A 50 6.36 11.07 14.79
C ARG A 50 5.43 12.06 15.50
N ASN A 51 5.97 13.08 16.19
CA ASN A 51 5.14 14.06 16.88
C ASN A 51 4.31 14.89 15.92
N GLN A 52 4.87 15.23 14.75
CA GLN A 52 4.15 15.93 13.68
C GLN A 52 3.03 15.07 13.13
N LEU A 53 3.28 13.78 12.89
CA LEU A 53 2.28 12.81 12.45
C LEU A 53 1.13 12.70 13.46
N LEU A 54 1.43 12.54 14.76
CA LEU A 54 0.39 12.45 15.79
C LEU A 54 -0.49 13.70 15.86
N CYS A 55 0.11 14.90 15.78
CA CYS A 55 -0.62 16.15 15.72
C CYS A 55 -1.52 16.23 14.47
N TYR A 56 -1.03 15.72 13.34
CA TYR A 56 -1.78 15.74 12.08
C TYR A 56 -2.96 14.76 12.12
N VAL A 57 -2.72 13.52 12.56
CA VAL A 57 -3.77 12.51 12.73
C VAL A 57 -4.87 13.00 13.67
N LYS A 58 -4.52 13.63 14.79
CA LYS A 58 -5.49 14.16 15.75
C LYS A 58 -6.45 15.20 15.14
N LYS A 59 -5.98 16.00 14.18
CA LYS A 59 -6.85 16.95 13.46
C LYS A 59 -7.88 16.25 12.57
N HIS A 60 -7.65 15.01 12.21
CA HIS A 60 -8.49 14.20 11.31
C HIS A 60 -9.01 12.92 11.98
N GLU A 61 -9.12 12.90 13.32
CA GLU A 61 -9.52 11.71 14.09
C GLU A 61 -10.88 11.13 13.72
N HIS A 62 -11.73 11.92 13.08
CA HIS A 62 -13.02 11.46 12.56
C HIS A 62 -12.89 10.54 11.32
N LYS A 63 -11.73 10.51 10.66
CA LYS A 63 -11.42 9.69 9.49
C LYS A 63 -10.20 8.80 9.70
N ILE A 64 -9.27 9.19 10.57
CA ILE A 64 -7.98 8.52 10.75
C ILE A 64 -7.90 7.86 12.13
N THR A 65 -7.58 6.57 12.12
CA THR A 65 -7.19 5.82 13.33
C THR A 65 -5.68 5.61 13.30
N TYR A 66 -5.01 5.97 14.39
CA TYR A 66 -3.58 5.71 14.55
C TYR A 66 -3.36 4.51 15.46
N LEU A 67 -2.61 3.54 14.96
CA LEU A 67 -2.18 2.34 15.69
C LEU A 67 -0.66 2.36 15.77
N ARG A 68 -0.09 1.92 16.90
CA ARG A 68 1.37 1.78 17.05
C ARG A 68 1.72 0.48 17.75
N HIS A 69 2.79 -0.15 17.27
CA HIS A 69 3.36 -1.35 17.89
C HIS A 69 4.90 -1.32 17.78
N GLN A 70 5.57 -2.28 18.38
CA GLN A 70 6.99 -2.48 18.19
C GLN A 70 7.26 -2.94 16.75
N ASN A 71 8.38 -2.49 16.16
CA ASN A 71 8.74 -2.85 14.79
C ASN A 71 8.69 -4.37 14.55
N CYS A 72 7.95 -4.76 13.54
CA CYS A 72 7.77 -6.16 13.12
C CYS A 72 7.57 -6.31 11.60
N GLY A 73 7.82 -5.25 10.83
CA GLY A 73 7.76 -5.25 9.37
C GLY A 73 6.40 -4.89 8.78
N GLN A 74 6.43 -4.57 7.48
CA GLN A 74 5.25 -4.07 6.74
C GLN A 74 4.11 -5.09 6.72
N SER A 75 4.40 -6.36 6.41
CA SER A 75 3.40 -7.42 6.32
C SER A 75 2.59 -7.58 7.61
N GLU A 76 3.28 -7.62 8.75
CA GLU A 76 2.62 -7.74 10.05
C GLU A 76 1.85 -6.47 10.43
N SER A 77 2.39 -5.29 10.12
CA SER A 77 1.70 -4.01 10.31
C SER A 77 0.39 -3.96 9.53
N ILE A 78 0.39 -4.35 8.26
CA ILE A 78 -0.82 -4.42 7.44
C ILE A 78 -1.79 -5.48 7.99
N ASN A 79 -1.32 -6.67 8.40
CA ASN A 79 -2.18 -7.69 9.03
C ASN A 79 -2.90 -7.16 10.29
N ARG A 80 -2.21 -6.38 11.12
CA ARG A 80 -2.81 -5.70 12.28
C ARG A 80 -3.83 -4.65 11.86
N GLY A 81 -3.55 -3.89 10.79
CA GLY A 81 -4.50 -2.98 10.18
C GLY A 81 -5.79 -3.69 9.73
N ILE A 82 -5.66 -4.83 9.05
CA ILE A 82 -6.81 -5.66 8.61
C ILE A 82 -7.69 -6.06 9.80
N LEU A 83 -7.09 -6.51 10.90
CA LEU A 83 -7.84 -6.93 12.11
C LEU A 83 -8.60 -5.75 12.75
N ASN A 84 -8.04 -4.55 12.72
CA ASN A 84 -8.64 -3.35 13.32
C ASN A 84 -9.54 -2.56 12.37
N SER A 85 -9.59 -2.92 11.09
CA SER A 85 -10.40 -2.23 10.08
C SER A 85 -11.90 -2.53 10.23
N LYS A 86 -12.75 -1.57 9.82
CA LYS A 86 -14.22 -1.66 9.85
C LYS A 86 -14.84 -1.72 8.45
N GLY A 87 -14.05 -1.43 7.41
CA GLY A 87 -14.51 -1.41 6.04
C GLY A 87 -14.88 -2.78 5.48
N GLU A 88 -15.81 -2.80 4.55
CA GLU A 88 -16.16 -4.01 3.78
C GLU A 88 -15.03 -4.40 2.81
N HIS A 89 -14.26 -3.41 2.36
CA HIS A 89 -13.13 -3.56 1.45
C HIS A 89 -11.87 -3.01 2.09
N ILE A 90 -10.73 -3.59 1.71
CA ILE A 90 -9.39 -3.19 2.13
C ILE A 90 -8.61 -2.73 0.91
N THR A 91 -7.83 -1.68 1.07
CA THR A 91 -6.76 -1.27 0.18
C THR A 91 -5.56 -0.79 0.98
N ILE A 92 -4.40 -0.75 0.35
CA ILE A 92 -3.13 -0.41 1.00
C ILE A 92 -2.53 0.80 0.27
N LEU A 93 -1.96 1.73 1.02
CA LEU A 93 -1.19 2.85 0.49
C LEU A 93 0.17 2.88 1.17
N ASP A 94 1.24 2.92 0.41
CA ASP A 94 2.57 3.13 0.95
C ASP A 94 2.75 4.58 1.43
N ALA A 95 3.53 4.77 2.48
CA ALA A 95 3.63 6.05 3.19
C ALA A 95 4.35 7.17 2.41
N ASP A 96 4.95 6.82 1.28
CA ASP A 96 5.68 7.70 0.36
C ASP A 96 5.02 7.84 -1.02
N ASP A 97 3.81 7.28 -1.20
CA ASP A 97 3.06 7.31 -2.45
C ASP A 97 1.76 8.14 -2.36
N GLU A 98 0.97 8.16 -3.43
CA GLU A 98 -0.28 8.91 -3.50
C GLU A 98 -1.36 8.17 -4.29
N TYR A 99 -2.62 8.45 -3.95
CA TYR A 99 -3.77 8.15 -4.80
C TYR A 99 -4.19 9.36 -5.66
N GLU A 100 -4.61 9.11 -6.91
CA GLU A 100 -5.40 10.08 -7.66
C GLU A 100 -6.80 10.25 -7.01
N PRO A 101 -7.46 11.41 -7.13
CA PRO A 101 -8.71 11.69 -6.41
C PRO A 101 -9.86 10.71 -6.64
N ASN A 102 -9.83 9.96 -7.75
CA ASN A 102 -10.87 9.00 -8.13
C ASN A 102 -10.51 7.54 -7.85
N HIS A 103 -9.38 7.28 -7.17
CA HIS A 103 -8.83 5.93 -6.98
C HIS A 103 -9.81 4.99 -6.26
N LEU A 104 -10.29 5.38 -5.07
CA LEU A 104 -11.17 4.53 -4.27
C LEU A 104 -12.48 4.21 -5.00
N ARG A 105 -13.05 5.18 -5.68
CA ARG A 105 -14.28 4.98 -6.46
C ARG A 105 -14.09 4.04 -7.64
N LEU A 106 -12.98 4.16 -8.37
CA LEU A 106 -12.69 3.29 -9.51
C LEU A 106 -12.39 1.86 -9.06
N CYS A 107 -11.59 1.67 -8.02
CA CYS A 107 -11.35 0.34 -7.43
C CYS A 107 -12.67 -0.30 -6.94
N LEU A 108 -13.52 0.46 -6.25
CA LEU A 108 -14.80 -0.05 -5.76
C LEU A 108 -15.73 -0.52 -6.89
N ARG A 109 -15.70 0.12 -8.07
CA ARG A 109 -16.49 -0.31 -9.24
C ARG A 109 -16.09 -1.70 -9.72
N GLU A 110 -14.81 -2.05 -9.66
CA GLU A 110 -14.30 -3.38 -10.04
C GLU A 110 -14.80 -4.48 -9.08
N MET A 111 -15.14 -4.14 -7.83
CA MET A 111 -15.66 -5.10 -6.84
C MET A 111 -17.05 -5.66 -7.19
N LYS A 112 -17.72 -5.12 -8.19
CA LYS A 112 -18.98 -5.69 -8.68
C LYS A 112 -18.81 -7.10 -9.25
N TYR A 113 -17.63 -7.41 -9.77
CA TYR A 113 -17.34 -8.66 -10.48
C TYR A 113 -16.16 -9.43 -9.93
N ASN A 114 -15.43 -8.84 -8.97
CA ASN A 114 -14.20 -9.40 -8.44
C ASN A 114 -14.21 -9.43 -6.89
N ASP A 115 -13.45 -10.32 -6.30
CA ASP A 115 -13.21 -10.36 -4.86
C ASP A 115 -11.93 -9.60 -4.48
N LEU A 116 -10.96 -9.59 -5.40
CA LEU A 116 -9.69 -8.88 -5.29
C LEU A 116 -9.26 -8.36 -6.65
N ILE A 117 -8.71 -7.16 -6.69
CA ILE A 117 -7.97 -6.63 -7.85
C ILE A 117 -6.55 -6.25 -7.46
N ALA A 118 -5.65 -6.28 -8.44
CA ALA A 118 -4.38 -5.56 -8.42
C ALA A 118 -4.40 -4.54 -9.56
N SER A 119 -4.26 -3.25 -9.26
CA SER A 119 -4.25 -2.21 -10.29
C SER A 119 -2.83 -1.96 -10.82
N THR A 120 -2.73 -1.38 -12.02
CA THR A 120 -1.48 -0.81 -12.51
C THR A 120 -1.22 0.54 -11.84
N THR A 121 0.06 0.96 -11.84
CA THR A 121 0.49 2.23 -11.26
C THR A 121 0.70 3.31 -12.32
N ARG A 122 0.64 4.57 -11.90
CA ARG A 122 1.30 5.68 -12.55
C ARG A 122 2.66 5.85 -11.87
N THR A 123 3.68 5.19 -12.42
CA THR A 123 5.01 5.17 -11.82
C THR A 123 5.75 6.47 -12.13
N ILE A 124 6.34 7.08 -11.11
CA ILE A 124 7.16 8.29 -11.19
C ILE A 124 8.61 7.88 -10.98
N VAL A 125 9.42 8.11 -11.98
CA VAL A 125 10.84 7.76 -12.02
C VAL A 125 11.68 8.95 -12.48
N ASP A 126 12.97 8.96 -12.16
CA ASP A 126 13.92 9.92 -12.70
C ASP A 126 14.62 9.38 -13.98
N ASN A 127 14.76 8.06 -14.09
CA ASN A 127 15.38 7.39 -15.22
C ASN A 127 14.53 6.23 -15.71
N GLU A 128 14.60 5.89 -17.01
CA GLU A 128 13.83 4.77 -17.58
C GLU A 128 14.18 3.41 -16.95
N GLU A 129 15.41 3.22 -16.52
CA GLU A 129 15.84 1.99 -15.82
C GLU A 129 15.04 1.74 -14.51
N ASP A 130 14.54 2.81 -13.88
CA ASP A 130 13.77 2.72 -12.65
C ASP A 130 12.35 2.17 -12.85
N TYR A 131 11.88 1.96 -14.10
CA TYR A 131 10.67 1.19 -14.38
C TYR A 131 10.86 -0.32 -14.19
N TYR A 132 12.10 -0.79 -14.02
CA TYR A 132 12.39 -2.21 -13.92
C TYR A 132 12.79 -2.61 -12.50
N VAL A 133 12.43 -3.84 -12.12
CA VAL A 133 12.76 -4.46 -10.83
C VAL A 133 13.22 -5.90 -11.07
N PRO A 134 14.03 -6.49 -10.17
CA PRO A 134 14.37 -7.90 -10.25
C PRO A 134 13.11 -8.78 -10.21
N ASP A 135 13.07 -9.78 -11.09
CA ASP A 135 12.02 -10.80 -11.07
C ASP A 135 12.08 -11.61 -9.77
N LYS A 136 10.92 -11.96 -9.21
CA LYS A 136 10.86 -12.69 -7.94
C LYS A 136 11.32 -14.16 -8.03
N TYR A 137 11.24 -14.75 -9.21
CA TYR A 137 11.64 -16.14 -9.45
C TYR A 137 13.07 -16.25 -9.95
N ASP A 138 13.50 -15.26 -10.75
CA ASP A 138 14.88 -15.18 -11.26
C ASP A 138 15.39 -13.73 -11.09
N PRO A 139 16.01 -13.41 -9.94
CA PRO A 139 16.52 -12.07 -9.67
C PRO A 139 17.59 -11.57 -10.67
N SER A 140 18.13 -12.42 -11.54
CA SER A 140 19.02 -12.01 -12.63
C SER A 140 18.28 -11.34 -13.79
N GLN A 141 16.95 -11.51 -13.86
CA GLN A 141 16.09 -10.90 -14.85
C GLN A 141 15.43 -9.63 -14.30
N MET A 142 15.28 -8.64 -15.16
CA MET A 142 14.57 -7.40 -14.82
C MET A 142 13.22 -7.39 -15.52
N ILE A 143 12.16 -7.16 -14.77
CA ILE A 143 10.78 -7.06 -15.28
C ILE A 143 10.24 -5.66 -15.09
N HIS A 144 9.36 -5.23 -15.99
CA HIS A 144 8.72 -3.91 -15.88
C HIS A 144 7.74 -3.89 -14.69
N VAL A 145 7.69 -2.79 -13.95
CA VAL A 145 6.85 -2.62 -12.76
C VAL A 145 5.36 -2.88 -13.04
N ASP A 146 4.91 -2.65 -14.25
CA ASP A 146 3.54 -2.96 -14.66
C ASP A 146 3.23 -4.46 -14.72
N GLU A 147 4.25 -5.31 -14.76
CA GLU A 147 4.09 -6.77 -14.72
C GLU A 147 4.01 -7.28 -13.29
N CYS A 148 4.49 -6.49 -12.33
CA CYS A 148 4.48 -6.82 -10.92
C CYS A 148 3.09 -6.73 -10.28
N ILE A 149 2.94 -7.41 -9.15
CA ILE A 149 1.90 -7.13 -8.17
C ILE A 149 2.59 -6.37 -7.04
N LEU A 150 2.07 -5.22 -6.68
CA LEU A 150 2.60 -4.41 -5.58
C LEU A 150 1.57 -4.35 -4.44
N PHE A 151 2.03 -4.35 -3.20
CA PHE A 151 1.20 -4.26 -2.00
C PHE A 151 0.10 -3.21 -2.14
N ALA A 152 0.53 -2.03 -2.50
CA ALA A 152 -0.31 -0.86 -2.56
C ALA A 152 -1.27 -0.82 -3.77
N THR A 153 -1.14 -1.75 -4.71
CA THR A 153 -2.08 -1.88 -5.83
C THR A 153 -3.25 -2.82 -5.53
N LEU A 154 -3.22 -3.49 -4.38
CA LEU A 154 -4.25 -4.44 -3.97
C LEU A 154 -5.48 -3.71 -3.42
N PHE A 155 -6.64 -4.06 -3.94
CA PHE A 155 -7.95 -3.64 -3.44
C PHE A 155 -8.91 -4.83 -3.48
N GLY A 156 -9.61 -5.12 -2.39
CA GLY A 156 -10.49 -6.29 -2.36
C GLY A 156 -11.42 -6.36 -1.17
N LYS A 157 -12.27 -7.38 -1.13
CA LYS A 157 -13.15 -7.68 0.01
C LYS A 157 -12.31 -7.99 1.24
N LYS A 158 -12.70 -7.48 2.40
CA LYS A 158 -11.98 -7.69 3.67
C LYS A 158 -11.78 -9.17 3.98
N GLU A 159 -12.74 -10.03 3.64
CA GLU A 159 -12.64 -11.47 3.88
C GLU A 159 -11.43 -12.12 3.19
N VAL A 160 -11.04 -11.65 1.98
CA VAL A 160 -9.88 -12.16 1.26
C VAL A 160 -8.61 -11.92 2.08
N PHE A 161 -8.43 -10.68 2.56
CA PHE A 161 -7.27 -10.29 3.37
C PHE A 161 -7.25 -10.99 4.74
N THR A 162 -8.41 -11.18 5.35
CA THR A 162 -8.52 -11.86 6.66
C THR A 162 -8.17 -13.35 6.56
N ASN A 163 -8.59 -14.01 5.47
CA ASN A 163 -8.41 -15.45 5.29
C ASN A 163 -7.00 -15.83 4.84
N LEU A 164 -6.33 -14.97 4.03
CA LEU A 164 -5.03 -15.28 3.45
C LEU A 164 -3.87 -14.72 4.28
N LYS A 165 -4.00 -13.48 4.80
CA LYS A 165 -2.95 -12.72 5.50
C LYS A 165 -1.65 -12.59 4.69
N PHE A 166 -0.93 -11.51 4.89
CA PHE A 166 0.41 -11.35 4.35
C PHE A 166 1.41 -12.14 5.19
N LYS A 167 2.33 -12.85 4.54
CA LYS A 167 3.45 -13.52 5.19
C LYS A 167 4.66 -12.59 5.12
N ASP A 168 5.49 -12.62 6.16
CA ASP A 168 6.77 -11.89 6.14
C ASP A 168 7.76 -12.66 5.27
N ALA A 169 7.81 -12.26 3.99
CA ALA A 169 8.67 -12.87 2.98
C ALA A 169 8.95 -11.87 1.85
N TYR A 170 10.02 -12.07 1.10
CA TYR A 170 10.24 -11.37 -0.15
C TYR A 170 9.03 -11.59 -1.10
N ALA A 171 8.60 -10.54 -1.79
CA ALA A 171 7.43 -10.56 -2.69
C ALA A 171 6.12 -11.06 -2.01
N ALA A 172 5.90 -10.66 -0.74
CA ALA A 172 4.71 -11.03 0.03
C ALA A 172 3.39 -10.66 -0.65
N ASP A 173 3.37 -9.56 -1.38
CA ASP A 173 2.27 -9.08 -2.22
C ASP A 173 1.93 -10.04 -3.36
N SER A 174 2.95 -10.48 -4.07
CA SER A 174 2.81 -11.44 -5.17
C SER A 174 2.34 -12.81 -4.67
N HIS A 175 2.92 -13.31 -3.57
CA HIS A 175 2.46 -14.56 -2.94
C HIS A 175 1.02 -14.47 -2.45
N PHE A 176 0.63 -13.32 -1.86
CA PHE A 176 -0.76 -13.09 -1.46
C PHE A 176 -1.71 -13.13 -2.66
N TYR A 177 -1.35 -12.45 -3.75
CA TYR A 177 -2.15 -12.42 -4.97
C TYR A 177 -2.30 -13.83 -5.58
N GLU A 178 -1.21 -14.60 -5.68
CA GLU A 178 -1.24 -15.98 -6.16
C GLU A 178 -2.11 -16.89 -5.30
N ALA A 179 -2.01 -16.79 -3.97
CA ALA A 179 -2.87 -17.54 -3.07
C ALA A 179 -4.35 -17.16 -3.23
N ALA A 180 -4.63 -15.88 -3.53
CA ALA A 180 -5.99 -15.41 -3.78
C ALA A 180 -6.56 -16.00 -5.08
N THR A 181 -5.77 -16.13 -6.15
CA THR A 181 -6.26 -16.69 -7.42
C THR A 181 -6.75 -18.14 -7.31
N GLN A 182 -6.32 -18.86 -6.27
CA GLN A 182 -6.74 -20.26 -6.05
C GLN A 182 -8.14 -20.37 -5.41
N ARG A 183 -8.71 -19.28 -4.87
CA ARG A 183 -9.91 -19.34 -4.03
C ARG A 183 -10.95 -18.27 -4.34
N TYR A 184 -10.57 -17.20 -5.04
CA TYR A 184 -11.37 -16.00 -5.24
C TYR A 184 -11.36 -15.55 -6.69
N ILE A 185 -12.31 -14.72 -7.07
CA ILE A 185 -12.33 -14.05 -8.38
C ILE A 185 -11.36 -12.88 -8.33
N VAL A 186 -10.21 -13.05 -8.96
CA VAL A 186 -9.09 -12.08 -8.92
C VAL A 186 -8.81 -11.53 -10.31
N LYS A 187 -8.52 -10.24 -10.41
CA LYS A 187 -8.23 -9.59 -11.69
C LYS A 187 -7.13 -8.54 -11.56
N LYS A 188 -6.22 -8.51 -12.53
CA LYS A 188 -5.33 -7.36 -12.74
C LYS A 188 -6.03 -6.35 -13.63
N VAL A 189 -6.09 -5.08 -13.21
CA VAL A 189 -6.84 -4.00 -13.87
C VAL A 189 -5.94 -2.81 -14.19
N ASN A 190 -6.21 -2.12 -15.29
CA ASN A 190 -5.41 -0.97 -15.72
C ASN A 190 -6.09 0.35 -15.32
N LEU A 191 -5.98 0.75 -14.05
CA LEU A 191 -6.59 1.99 -13.56
C LEU A 191 -5.65 3.20 -13.57
N ARG A 192 -4.34 3.00 -13.38
CA ARG A 192 -3.34 4.09 -13.35
C ARG A 192 -3.64 5.21 -12.35
N THR A 193 -4.35 4.90 -11.27
CA THR A 193 -4.78 5.87 -10.25
C THR A 193 -3.98 5.80 -8.95
N TYR A 194 -3.02 4.91 -8.89
CA TYR A 194 -1.99 4.83 -7.87
C TYR A 194 -0.70 5.47 -8.39
N LYS A 195 -0.20 6.53 -7.74
CA LYS A 195 1.08 7.17 -8.06
C LYS A 195 2.18 6.50 -7.24
N TYR A 196 3.03 5.77 -7.92
CA TYR A 196 4.15 5.05 -7.32
C TYR A 196 5.45 5.84 -7.53
N TYR A 197 6.02 6.37 -6.45
CA TYR A 197 7.25 7.17 -6.49
C TYR A 197 8.48 6.30 -6.27
N ARG A 198 9.21 6.00 -7.34
CA ARG A 198 10.45 5.22 -7.26
C ARG A 198 11.71 6.06 -7.09
N ASN A 199 11.58 7.37 -7.15
CA ASN A 199 12.65 8.33 -6.96
C ASN A 199 12.79 8.86 -5.53
N VAL A 200 12.13 8.21 -4.55
CA VAL A 200 12.25 8.60 -3.14
C VAL A 200 13.59 8.13 -2.58
N PRO A 201 14.47 9.06 -2.11
CA PRO A 201 15.73 8.70 -1.47
C PRO A 201 15.47 7.84 -0.22
N ASN A 202 16.28 6.79 -0.02
CA ASN A 202 16.19 5.88 1.14
C ASN A 202 14.95 4.95 1.19
N SER A 203 14.13 4.90 0.14
CA SER A 203 13.12 3.86 -0.01
C SER A 203 13.76 2.46 -0.02
N ILE A 204 12.97 1.42 0.24
CA ILE A 204 13.43 0.00 0.16
C ILE A 204 14.01 -0.27 -1.23
N CYS A 205 13.34 0.17 -2.29
CA CYS A 205 13.80 0.00 -3.67
C CYS A 205 15.14 0.72 -3.93
N ALA A 206 15.32 1.93 -3.40
CA ALA A 206 16.58 2.66 -3.54
C ALA A 206 17.75 2.00 -2.78
N LYS A 207 17.46 1.34 -1.66
CA LYS A 207 18.46 0.55 -0.90
C LYS A 207 18.85 -0.71 -1.67
N MET A 208 17.87 -1.47 -2.14
CA MET A 208 18.10 -2.68 -2.95
C MET A 208 18.91 -2.37 -4.22
N LYS A 209 18.60 -1.29 -4.94
CA LYS A 209 19.36 -0.86 -6.12
C LYS A 209 20.83 -0.59 -5.77
N ARG A 210 21.10 0.06 -4.63
CA ARG A 210 22.49 0.30 -4.17
C ARG A 210 23.24 -0.99 -3.82
N GLU A 211 22.59 -1.92 -3.16
CA GLU A 211 23.18 -3.22 -2.81
C GLU A 211 23.50 -4.06 -4.05
N TYR A 212 22.61 -4.05 -5.04
CA TYR A 212 22.83 -4.73 -6.33
C TYR A 212 24.04 -4.16 -7.09
N LEU A 213 24.19 -2.84 -7.14
CA LEU A 213 25.30 -2.18 -7.81
C LEU A 213 26.65 -2.44 -7.11
N THR A 214 26.64 -2.66 -5.79
CA THR A 214 27.87 -2.96 -5.02
C THR A 214 28.27 -4.45 -5.07
N THR A 215 27.36 -5.36 -5.42
CA THR A 215 27.65 -6.82 -5.51
C THR A 215 28.05 -7.26 -6.92
N SER A 216 27.89 -6.36 -7.92
CA SER A 216 28.18 -6.62 -9.34
C SER A 216 29.55 -6.09 -9.79
N ILE A 217 30.40 -5.66 -8.83
CA ILE A 217 31.81 -5.27 -9.01
C ILE A 217 32.71 -6.27 -8.29
#